data_9121a7adfd3b49141968130a09d1524b
#
_entry.id   9121a7adfd3b49141968130a09d1524b
#
_cell.length_a   1.000
_cell.length_b   1.000
_cell.length_c   1.000
_cell.angle_alpha   90.00
_cell.angle_beta   90.00
_cell.angle_gamma   90.00
#
_symmetry.space_group_name_H-M   'P 1'
#
loop_
_entity.id
_entity.type
_entity.pdbx_description
1 polymer ?
#
loop_
_entity_poly.entity_id
_entity_poly.type
_entity_poly.pdbx_seq_one_letter_code
_entity_poly.pdbx_strand_id
1 'polypeptide(L)'
;MSSAGLRLAFAGTPEFSVPCFEACRNSGAELVAVYTQPDRPAGRGRKLAPSPVKQAALAAGVTVEQPESLKSAEVQQRLADYRPDLLVVVAYGLILPRKVLSIPRLGCWNVHASVLPRWRGAAPIQRAILAGDAESGVDLMQMEAGLDTGPVLLRRRTPIRRDDTGGSLHDRLAALGAELLAEGLRRTLAGETLVATPQPADGVTYAHKLDKAEAKLDFRRPAIELERQVRAFDPWPVAEAEIAGESLRIWAARAIEVDHHAAPASVLAAGREGIDVACGSGALRITAVQRAGGKRIGATDYLNARPDLRPRP
;
A
#
# COMPACT_ATOMS: atom_id res chain seq x y z
N MET A 1 -8.09 39.58 17.55
CA MET A 1 -6.93 38.85 17.02
C MET A 1 -7.40 38.15 15.76
N SER A 2 -6.87 38.52 14.59
CA SER A 2 -7.23 37.88 13.32
C SER A 2 -6.88 36.40 13.40
N SER A 3 -7.85 35.53 13.32
CA SER A 3 -7.65 34.08 13.22
C SER A 3 -7.02 33.82 11.84
N ALA A 4 -5.69 33.96 11.74
CA ALA A 4 -5.02 33.43 10.58
C ALA A 4 -5.40 31.93 10.50
N GLY A 5 -6.04 31.55 9.40
CA GLY A 5 -6.49 30.16 9.20
C GLY A 5 -5.31 29.18 9.28
N LEU A 6 -5.59 27.93 9.64
CA LEU A 6 -4.57 26.86 9.69
C LEU A 6 -3.91 26.72 8.31
N ARG A 7 -2.57 26.79 8.26
CA ARG A 7 -1.76 26.63 7.05
C ARG A 7 -1.23 25.19 6.96
N LEU A 8 -1.60 24.50 5.90
CA LEU A 8 -1.20 23.10 5.66
C LEU A 8 -0.18 23.01 4.54
N ALA A 9 0.84 22.19 4.73
CA ALA A 9 1.59 21.60 3.63
C ALA A 9 1.25 20.10 3.55
N PHE A 10 1.25 19.55 2.35
CA PHE A 10 1.00 18.12 2.10
C PHE A 10 2.20 17.47 1.43
N ALA A 11 2.57 16.26 1.83
CA ALA A 11 3.62 15.48 1.20
C ALA A 11 3.11 14.07 0.87
N GLY A 12 3.05 13.73 -0.41
CA GLY A 12 2.57 12.45 -0.88
C GLY A 12 2.97 12.16 -2.32
N THR A 13 2.89 10.90 -2.76
CA THR A 13 3.34 10.54 -4.11
C THR A 13 2.34 9.63 -4.85
N PRO A 14 2.00 8.40 -4.37
CA PRO A 14 1.19 7.45 -5.11
C PRO A 14 -0.32 7.74 -5.01
N GLU A 15 -1.09 6.96 -5.72
CA GLU A 15 -2.56 7.00 -5.73
C GLU A 15 -3.17 6.93 -4.32
N PHE A 16 -2.57 6.15 -3.43
CA PHE A 16 -2.97 6.05 -2.02
C PHE A 16 -3.06 7.41 -1.31
N SER A 17 -2.23 8.36 -1.71
CA SER A 17 -2.14 9.69 -1.08
C SER A 17 -3.19 10.67 -1.59
N VAL A 18 -3.78 10.42 -2.76
CA VAL A 18 -4.70 11.36 -3.42
C VAL A 18 -5.96 11.64 -2.59
N PRO A 19 -6.66 10.64 -2.01
CA PRO A 19 -7.82 10.92 -1.15
C PRO A 19 -7.48 11.79 0.06
N CYS A 20 -6.28 11.60 0.66
CA CYS A 20 -5.81 12.42 1.78
C CYS A 20 -5.46 13.86 1.34
N PHE A 21 -4.88 14.03 0.14
CA PHE A 21 -4.68 15.36 -0.46
C PHE A 21 -6.02 16.09 -0.61
N GLU A 22 -7.04 15.43 -1.15
CA GLU A 22 -8.37 16.00 -1.29
C GLU A 22 -9.01 16.35 0.07
N ALA A 23 -8.79 15.51 1.10
CA ALA A 23 -9.21 15.81 2.45
C ALA A 23 -8.55 17.09 3.00
N CYS A 24 -7.24 17.30 2.75
CA CYS A 24 -6.55 18.53 3.11
C CYS A 24 -7.13 19.75 2.36
N ARG A 25 -7.32 19.63 1.05
CA ARG A 25 -7.85 20.69 0.18
C ARG A 25 -9.26 21.12 0.61
N ASN A 26 -10.09 20.18 1.02
CA ASN A 26 -11.48 20.41 1.40
C ASN A 26 -11.68 20.72 2.90
N SER A 27 -10.60 20.78 3.69
CA SER A 27 -10.69 20.93 5.16
C SER A 27 -11.11 22.31 5.64
N GLY A 28 -10.99 23.34 4.80
CA GLY A 28 -11.14 24.75 5.17
C GLY A 28 -9.83 25.40 5.64
N ALA A 29 -8.72 24.65 5.74
CA ALA A 29 -7.38 25.19 5.95
C ALA A 29 -6.78 25.73 4.64
N GLU A 30 -5.78 26.60 4.73
CA GLU A 30 -5.01 27.07 3.57
C GLU A 30 -3.96 26.02 3.19
N LEU A 31 -4.13 25.32 2.08
CA LEU A 31 -3.14 24.40 1.55
C LEU A 31 -2.07 25.17 0.78
N VAL A 32 -0.92 25.41 1.41
CA VAL A 32 0.12 26.34 0.92
C VAL A 32 1.09 25.72 -0.08
N ALA A 33 1.37 24.41 0.03
CA ALA A 33 2.25 23.71 -0.88
C ALA A 33 1.99 22.19 -0.84
N VAL A 34 2.31 21.52 -1.93
CA VAL A 34 2.31 20.07 -2.08
C VAL A 34 3.70 19.57 -2.44
N TYR A 35 4.23 18.67 -1.66
CA TYR A 35 5.51 17.99 -1.89
C TYR A 35 5.26 16.61 -2.47
N THR A 36 5.90 16.28 -3.58
CA THR A 36 5.84 14.96 -4.20
C THR A 36 7.19 14.58 -4.79
N GLN A 37 7.43 13.29 -5.03
CA GLN A 37 8.69 12.88 -5.65
C GLN A 37 8.79 13.41 -7.09
N PRO A 38 10.03 13.61 -7.61
CA PRO A 38 10.26 13.97 -9.00
C PRO A 38 9.59 13.00 -9.96
N ASP A 39 9.23 13.51 -11.15
CA ASP A 39 8.65 12.72 -12.22
C ASP A 39 9.57 11.55 -12.57
N ARG A 40 9.01 10.37 -12.79
CA ARG A 40 9.76 9.15 -13.07
C ARG A 40 9.31 8.51 -14.38
N PRO A 41 10.22 7.81 -15.08
CA PRO A 41 9.84 7.03 -16.25
C PRO A 41 8.78 5.98 -15.92
N ALA A 42 7.64 6.02 -16.60
CA ALA A 42 6.52 5.10 -16.40
C ALA A 42 5.99 4.53 -17.73
N GLY A 43 5.31 3.40 -17.66
CA GLY A 43 4.65 2.74 -18.79
C GLY A 43 5.56 2.22 -19.88
N ARG A 44 4.93 1.74 -20.99
CA ARG A 44 5.64 1.32 -22.20
C ARG A 44 6.24 2.54 -22.88
N GLY A 45 7.58 2.56 -23.06
CA GLY A 45 8.30 3.70 -23.64
C GLY A 45 8.98 4.62 -22.63
N ARG A 46 8.84 4.36 -21.32
CA ARG A 46 9.58 5.04 -20.23
C ARG A 46 9.57 6.57 -20.31
N LYS A 47 8.46 7.17 -20.74
CA LYS A 47 8.27 8.64 -20.69
C LYS A 47 8.14 9.08 -19.24
N LEU A 48 8.68 10.27 -18.93
CA LEU A 48 8.49 10.89 -17.63
C LEU A 48 7.00 11.10 -17.39
N ALA A 49 6.49 10.57 -16.29
CA ALA A 49 5.11 10.72 -15.88
C ALA A 49 5.04 11.42 -14.52
N PRO A 50 4.15 12.43 -14.36
CA PRO A 50 3.91 13.05 -13.07
C PRO A 50 3.28 12.05 -12.10
N SER A 51 3.59 12.21 -10.79
CA SER A 51 2.94 11.42 -9.75
C SER A 51 1.43 11.71 -9.71
N PRO A 52 0.59 10.77 -9.22
CA PRO A 52 -0.84 11.01 -9.00
C PRO A 52 -1.12 12.26 -8.15
N VAL A 53 -0.35 12.47 -7.09
CA VAL A 53 -0.47 13.67 -6.25
C VAL A 53 -0.11 14.94 -7.01
N LYS A 54 0.94 14.92 -7.85
CA LYS A 54 1.27 16.09 -8.71
C LYS A 54 0.12 16.43 -9.65
N GLN A 55 -0.46 15.42 -10.29
CA GLN A 55 -1.59 15.63 -11.21
C GLN A 55 -2.78 16.28 -10.48
N ALA A 56 -3.14 15.74 -9.31
CA ALA A 56 -4.23 16.29 -8.49
C ALA A 56 -3.93 17.72 -8.01
N ALA A 57 -2.70 18.00 -7.56
CA ALA A 57 -2.30 19.33 -7.09
C ALA A 57 -2.32 20.37 -8.21
N LEU A 58 -1.81 20.04 -9.40
CA LEU A 58 -1.84 20.92 -10.57
C LEU A 58 -3.28 21.21 -11.02
N ALA A 59 -4.15 20.20 -11.04
CA ALA A 59 -5.57 20.37 -11.36
C ALA A 59 -6.29 21.28 -10.35
N ALA A 60 -5.84 21.28 -9.09
CA ALA A 60 -6.38 22.13 -8.03
C ALA A 60 -5.71 23.52 -7.95
N GLY A 61 -4.72 23.82 -8.80
CA GLY A 61 -4.00 25.09 -8.78
C GLY A 61 -3.08 25.29 -7.55
N VAL A 62 -2.69 24.19 -6.88
CA VAL A 62 -1.82 24.23 -5.69
C VAL A 62 -0.35 24.16 -6.12
N THR A 63 0.51 24.95 -5.46
CA THR A 63 1.96 24.94 -5.70
C THR A 63 2.57 23.56 -5.44
N VAL A 64 3.36 23.05 -6.39
CA VAL A 64 4.00 21.74 -6.32
C VAL A 64 5.50 21.88 -6.19
N GLU A 65 6.07 21.21 -5.19
CA GLU A 65 7.50 21.07 -4.93
C GLU A 65 7.96 19.64 -5.16
N GLN A 66 9.05 19.47 -5.89
CA GLN A 66 9.59 18.13 -6.23
C GLN A 66 11.08 17.99 -5.89
N PRO A 67 11.48 18.17 -4.63
CA PRO A 67 12.87 17.99 -4.26
C PRO A 67 13.27 16.50 -4.33
N GLU A 68 14.48 16.21 -4.75
CA GLU A 68 15.05 14.86 -4.69
C GLU A 68 15.32 14.41 -3.24
N SER A 69 15.52 15.38 -2.35
CA SER A 69 15.80 15.15 -0.94
C SER A 69 15.40 16.36 -0.09
N LEU A 70 14.96 16.10 1.15
CA LEU A 70 14.67 17.15 2.14
C LEU A 70 15.89 17.50 3.04
N LYS A 71 17.10 17.04 2.66
CA LYS A 71 18.30 17.24 3.47
C LYS A 71 18.98 18.60 3.27
N SER A 72 18.83 19.21 2.09
CA SER A 72 19.48 20.49 1.82
C SER A 72 18.85 21.64 2.62
N ALA A 73 19.69 22.60 3.01
CA ALA A 73 19.23 23.79 3.74
C ALA A 73 18.25 24.63 2.90
N GLU A 74 18.46 24.72 1.59
CA GLU A 74 17.61 25.44 0.65
C GLU A 74 16.19 24.88 0.62
N VAL A 75 16.04 23.54 0.50
CA VAL A 75 14.72 22.88 0.49
C VAL A 75 14.01 23.06 1.83
N GLN A 76 14.77 22.99 2.95
CA GLN A 76 14.22 23.21 4.29
C GLN A 76 13.77 24.65 4.48
N GLN A 77 14.56 25.63 3.99
CA GLN A 77 14.19 27.03 4.04
C GLN A 77 12.94 27.30 3.21
N ARG A 78 12.87 26.72 2.00
CA ARG A 78 11.70 26.86 1.13
C ARG A 78 10.41 26.33 1.79
N LEU A 79 10.49 25.18 2.51
CA LEU A 79 9.37 24.70 3.30
C LEU A 79 9.01 25.66 4.44
N ALA A 80 10.03 26.25 5.12
CA ALA A 80 9.81 27.21 6.18
C ALA A 80 9.18 28.53 5.66
N ASP A 81 9.52 28.96 4.46
CA ASP A 81 8.98 30.16 3.81
C ASP A 81 7.47 30.07 3.54
N TYR A 82 6.95 28.84 3.32
CA TYR A 82 5.51 28.60 3.25
C TYR A 82 4.83 28.76 4.61
N ARG A 83 5.56 28.80 5.71
CA ARG A 83 5.05 28.91 7.09
C ARG A 83 3.90 27.95 7.38
N PRO A 84 4.05 26.64 7.14
CA PRO A 84 3.01 25.68 7.45
C PRO A 84 2.86 25.53 8.96
N ASP A 85 1.62 25.47 9.44
CA ASP A 85 1.33 25.09 10.81
C ASP A 85 1.40 23.58 11.00
N LEU A 86 1.08 22.83 9.95
CA LEU A 86 1.07 21.37 9.94
C LEU A 86 1.53 20.85 8.58
N LEU A 87 2.38 19.82 8.59
CA LEU A 87 2.74 19.03 7.41
C LEU A 87 2.06 17.66 7.47
N VAL A 88 1.17 17.38 6.54
CA VAL A 88 0.53 16.05 6.40
C VAL A 88 1.35 15.22 5.42
N VAL A 89 1.75 14.02 5.85
CA VAL A 89 2.61 13.10 5.07
C VAL A 89 1.86 11.81 4.82
N VAL A 90 1.76 11.39 3.56
CA VAL A 90 1.09 10.14 3.16
C VAL A 90 1.89 9.46 2.05
N ALA A 91 2.54 8.35 2.33
CA ALA A 91 3.32 7.58 1.35
C ALA A 91 4.23 8.47 0.46
N TYR A 92 4.90 9.45 1.05
CA TYR A 92 5.74 10.40 0.32
C TYR A 92 6.99 9.76 -0.28
N GLY A 93 7.59 8.80 0.47
CA GLY A 93 8.73 8.01 0.03
C GLY A 93 10.10 8.69 0.17
N LEU A 94 10.18 9.85 0.82
CA LEU A 94 11.43 10.48 1.25
C LEU A 94 11.49 10.56 2.78
N ILE A 95 12.71 10.44 3.32
CA ILE A 95 12.94 10.61 4.76
C ILE A 95 12.86 12.10 5.12
N LEU A 96 12.11 12.42 6.17
CA LEU A 96 12.02 13.75 6.75
C LEU A 96 13.11 13.91 7.82
N PRO A 97 14.14 14.76 7.62
CA PRO A 97 15.12 15.07 8.64
C PRO A 97 14.48 15.75 9.86
N ARG A 98 15.12 15.67 11.03
CA ARG A 98 14.64 16.31 12.27
C ARG A 98 14.31 17.79 12.09
N LYS A 99 15.12 18.53 11.32
CA LYS A 99 14.84 19.93 11.01
C LYS A 99 13.52 20.13 10.28
N VAL A 100 13.16 19.24 9.33
CA VAL A 100 11.87 19.30 8.63
C VAL A 100 10.73 19.02 9.60
N LEU A 101 10.88 18.02 10.47
CA LEU A 101 9.86 17.67 11.46
C LEU A 101 9.55 18.82 12.44
N SER A 102 10.49 19.75 12.66
CA SER A 102 10.36 20.89 13.58
C SER A 102 9.94 22.20 12.90
N ILE A 103 9.80 22.24 11.57
CA ILE A 103 9.36 23.45 10.85
C ILE A 103 7.90 23.80 11.17
N PRO A 104 6.92 22.88 11.03
CA PRO A 104 5.54 23.21 11.34
C PRO A 104 5.32 23.24 12.86
N ARG A 105 4.62 24.27 13.36
CA ARG A 105 4.40 24.43 14.83
C ARG A 105 3.56 23.30 15.45
N LEU A 106 2.66 22.65 14.68
CA LEU A 106 1.92 21.46 15.08
C LEU A 106 2.63 20.16 14.68
N GLY A 107 3.85 20.27 14.14
CA GLY A 107 4.65 19.15 13.68
C GLY A 107 4.17 18.53 12.38
N CYS A 108 4.46 17.25 12.20
CA CYS A 108 4.12 16.50 11.01
C CYS A 108 3.21 15.34 11.37
N TRP A 109 2.13 15.14 10.63
CA TRP A 109 1.25 13.99 10.78
C TRP A 109 1.45 13.00 9.64
N ASN A 110 1.39 11.71 9.96
CA ASN A 110 1.43 10.65 8.96
C ASN A 110 0.13 9.84 9.00
N VAL A 111 -0.44 9.58 7.83
CA VAL A 111 -1.51 8.59 7.65
C VAL A 111 -0.85 7.27 7.30
N HIS A 112 -0.78 6.35 8.27
CA HIS A 112 -0.10 5.06 8.14
C HIS A 112 -1.10 3.92 7.96
N ALA A 113 -0.88 3.08 6.95
CA ALA A 113 -1.82 2.03 6.53
C ALA A 113 -1.67 0.74 7.34
N SER A 114 -1.59 0.84 8.66
CA SER A 114 -1.66 -0.29 9.60
C SER A 114 -2.17 0.16 10.97
N VAL A 115 -2.45 -0.82 11.83
CA VAL A 115 -2.72 -0.61 13.26
C VAL A 115 -1.39 -0.71 14.01
N LEU A 116 -0.74 0.43 14.24
CA LEU A 116 0.56 0.50 14.92
C LEU A 116 0.47 -0.02 16.37
N PRO A 117 1.51 -0.69 16.87
CA PRO A 117 2.89 -0.75 16.38
C PRO A 117 3.16 -1.86 15.34
N ARG A 118 2.11 -2.58 14.92
CA ARG A 118 2.26 -3.62 13.90
C ARG A 118 2.45 -3.01 12.51
N TRP A 119 3.38 -3.57 11.74
CA TRP A 119 3.68 -3.21 10.36
C TRP A 119 4.19 -1.76 10.17
N ARG A 120 5.14 -1.30 11.01
CA ARG A 120 5.93 -0.10 10.73
C ARG A 120 6.68 -0.27 9.41
N GLY A 121 6.71 0.73 8.54
CA GLY A 121 7.50 0.72 7.30
C GLY A 121 6.70 0.80 6.01
N ALA A 122 7.25 0.27 4.91
CA ALA A 122 6.89 0.67 3.55
C ALA A 122 5.71 -0.11 2.92
N ALA A 123 5.42 -1.36 3.37
CA ALA A 123 4.43 -2.22 2.71
C ALA A 123 3.45 -2.89 3.71
N PRO A 124 2.84 -2.14 4.65
CA PRO A 124 2.00 -2.70 5.70
C PRO A 124 0.81 -3.48 5.16
N ILE A 125 0.19 -3.03 4.08
CA ILE A 125 -1.00 -3.62 3.47
C ILE A 125 -0.74 -5.07 3.03
N GLN A 126 0.30 -5.25 2.22
CA GLN A 126 0.66 -6.57 1.70
C GLN A 126 1.17 -7.49 2.80
N ARG A 127 1.95 -6.96 3.74
CA ARG A 127 2.48 -7.76 4.86
C ARG A 127 1.36 -8.28 5.78
N ALA A 128 0.31 -7.50 6.00
CA ALA A 128 -0.86 -7.92 6.78
C ALA A 128 -1.59 -9.09 6.09
N ILE A 129 -1.82 -9.03 4.78
CA ILE A 129 -2.44 -10.13 4.03
C ILE A 129 -1.55 -11.38 4.03
N LEU A 130 -0.25 -11.23 3.78
CA LEU A 130 0.73 -12.33 3.79
C LEU A 130 0.77 -13.05 5.13
N ALA A 131 0.73 -12.32 6.23
CA ALA A 131 0.71 -12.88 7.58
C ALA A 131 -0.62 -13.55 7.93
N GLY A 132 -1.69 -13.25 7.18
CA GLY A 132 -3.04 -13.74 7.46
C GLY A 132 -3.70 -13.04 8.63
N ASP A 133 -3.40 -11.76 8.82
CA ASP A 133 -4.04 -10.94 9.84
C ASP A 133 -5.55 -10.88 9.57
N ALA A 134 -6.34 -10.95 10.63
CA ALA A 134 -7.80 -10.87 10.53
C ALA A 134 -8.29 -9.44 10.28
N GLU A 135 -7.50 -8.45 10.70
CA GLU A 135 -7.82 -7.02 10.56
C GLU A 135 -6.57 -6.19 10.18
N SER A 136 -6.81 -5.06 9.59
CA SER A 136 -5.86 -3.97 9.38
C SER A 136 -6.51 -2.66 9.81
N GLY A 137 -5.94 -1.54 9.42
CA GLY A 137 -6.50 -0.23 9.71
C GLY A 137 -5.62 0.89 9.25
N VAL A 138 -5.97 2.10 9.68
CA VAL A 138 -5.20 3.31 9.46
C VAL A 138 -5.02 4.04 10.76
N ASP A 139 -3.80 4.48 11.01
CA ASP A 139 -3.45 5.38 12.10
C ASP A 139 -3.05 6.75 11.55
N LEU A 140 -3.67 7.81 12.11
CA LEU A 140 -3.14 9.15 12.03
C LEU A 140 -2.18 9.32 13.20
N MET A 141 -0.89 9.53 12.92
CA MET A 141 0.15 9.60 13.95
C MET A 141 0.95 10.89 13.85
N GLN A 142 1.49 11.35 14.98
CA GLN A 142 2.52 12.38 15.03
C GLN A 142 3.84 11.78 14.59
N MET A 143 4.53 12.43 13.64
CA MET A 143 5.82 11.91 13.18
C MET A 143 6.95 12.27 14.12
N GLU A 144 7.86 11.34 14.27
CA GLU A 144 9.14 11.46 14.98
C GLU A 144 10.32 11.01 14.11
N ALA A 145 11.53 11.08 14.63
CA ALA A 145 12.72 10.69 13.87
C ALA A 145 12.85 9.18 13.60
N GLY A 146 12.11 8.35 14.34
CA GLY A 146 12.07 6.89 14.13
C GLY A 146 11.10 6.48 13.02
N LEU A 147 11.32 5.29 12.48
CA LEU A 147 10.44 4.74 11.45
C LEU A 147 9.07 4.37 12.07
N ASP A 148 8.07 5.20 11.82
CA ASP A 148 6.68 5.04 12.26
C ASP A 148 6.54 4.77 13.77
N THR A 149 7.40 5.41 14.60
CA THR A 149 7.45 5.21 16.06
C THR A 149 6.62 6.20 16.85
N GLY A 150 6.20 7.29 16.24
CA GLY A 150 5.51 8.38 16.92
C GLY A 150 4.14 7.98 17.47
N PRO A 151 3.58 8.76 18.39
CA PRO A 151 2.31 8.47 19.04
C PRO A 151 1.13 8.59 18.06
N VAL A 152 0.11 7.78 18.32
CA VAL A 152 -1.12 7.74 17.50
C VAL A 152 -2.10 8.80 18.00
N LEU A 153 -2.60 9.61 17.08
CA LEU A 153 -3.60 10.65 17.34
C LEU A 153 -5.02 10.11 17.17
N LEU A 154 -5.27 9.38 16.08
CA LEU A 154 -6.55 8.76 15.77
C LEU A 154 -6.31 7.41 15.10
N ARG A 155 -7.27 6.48 15.24
CA ARG A 155 -7.20 5.13 14.68
C ARG A 155 -8.53 4.69 14.11
N ARG A 156 -8.50 4.01 12.95
CA ARG A 156 -9.65 3.25 12.43
C ARG A 156 -9.22 1.87 11.98
N ARG A 157 -10.02 0.85 12.33
CA ARG A 157 -9.78 -0.54 11.97
C ARG A 157 -10.75 -0.99 10.88
N THR A 158 -10.35 -2.00 10.12
CA THR A 158 -11.18 -2.69 9.13
C THR A 158 -10.81 -4.16 9.07
N PRO A 159 -11.76 -5.09 8.91
CA PRO A 159 -11.43 -6.48 8.70
C PRO A 159 -10.72 -6.69 7.37
N ILE A 160 -9.79 -7.64 7.32
CA ILE A 160 -9.25 -8.18 6.07
C ILE A 160 -10.17 -9.32 5.63
N ARG A 161 -10.87 -9.14 4.52
CA ARG A 161 -11.82 -10.11 3.99
C ARG A 161 -11.09 -11.25 3.27
N ARG A 162 -11.76 -12.41 3.15
CA ARG A 162 -11.17 -13.57 2.46
C ARG A 162 -10.87 -13.33 0.98
N ASP A 163 -11.61 -12.43 0.35
CA ASP A 163 -11.48 -12.03 -1.05
C ASP A 163 -10.66 -10.76 -1.26
N ASP A 164 -10.17 -10.14 -0.18
CA ASP A 164 -9.32 -8.96 -0.31
C ASP A 164 -8.00 -9.29 -1.01
N THR A 165 -7.68 -8.47 -1.99
CA THR A 165 -6.36 -8.38 -2.60
C THR A 165 -5.57 -7.22 -2.00
N GLY A 166 -4.26 -7.15 -2.30
CA GLY A 166 -3.45 -5.97 -1.99
C GLY A 166 -4.09 -4.69 -2.52
N GLY A 167 -4.67 -4.73 -3.73
CA GLY A 167 -5.36 -3.59 -4.35
C GLY A 167 -6.66 -3.22 -3.65
N SER A 168 -7.56 -4.16 -3.40
CA SER A 168 -8.85 -3.85 -2.76
C SER A 168 -8.69 -3.33 -1.32
N LEU A 169 -7.75 -3.90 -0.56
CA LEU A 169 -7.44 -3.43 0.78
C LEU A 169 -6.78 -2.05 0.74
N HIS A 170 -5.86 -1.81 -0.21
CA HIS A 170 -5.24 -0.50 -0.46
C HIS A 170 -6.30 0.59 -0.67
N ASP A 171 -7.25 0.38 -1.57
CA ASP A 171 -8.27 1.38 -1.89
C ASP A 171 -9.17 1.67 -0.69
N ARG A 172 -9.54 0.63 0.05
CA ARG A 172 -10.32 0.77 1.29
C ARG A 172 -9.57 1.54 2.37
N LEU A 173 -8.28 1.24 2.58
CA LEU A 173 -7.45 1.95 3.56
C LEU A 173 -7.15 3.39 3.14
N ALA A 174 -7.01 3.67 1.85
CA ALA A 174 -6.86 5.04 1.34
C ALA A 174 -8.10 5.90 1.65
N ALA A 175 -9.30 5.36 1.45
CA ALA A 175 -10.54 6.04 1.80
C ALA A 175 -10.67 6.26 3.31
N LEU A 176 -10.44 5.21 4.13
CA LEU A 176 -10.44 5.32 5.59
C LEU A 176 -9.42 6.32 6.11
N GLY A 177 -8.23 6.37 5.49
CA GLY A 177 -7.18 7.33 5.83
C GLY A 177 -7.59 8.77 5.57
N ALA A 178 -8.27 9.02 4.45
CA ALA A 178 -8.80 10.34 4.13
C ALA A 178 -9.88 10.79 5.11
N GLU A 179 -10.81 9.89 5.46
CA GLU A 179 -11.85 10.18 6.47
C GLU A 179 -11.24 10.46 7.85
N LEU A 180 -10.26 9.66 8.27
CA LEU A 180 -9.57 9.83 9.54
C LEU A 180 -8.79 11.14 9.61
N LEU A 181 -8.10 11.49 8.51
CA LEU A 181 -7.39 12.76 8.37
C LEU A 181 -8.37 13.95 8.41
N ALA A 182 -9.48 13.88 7.67
CA ALA A 182 -10.52 14.92 7.67
C ALA A 182 -11.09 15.14 9.08
N GLU A 183 -11.33 14.08 9.85
CA GLU A 183 -11.74 14.15 11.25
C GLU A 183 -10.67 14.89 12.09
N GLY A 184 -9.40 14.50 11.98
CA GLY A 184 -8.30 15.14 12.70
C GLY A 184 -8.17 16.63 12.37
N LEU A 185 -8.24 16.99 11.10
CA LEU A 185 -8.18 18.39 10.64
C LEU A 185 -9.36 19.20 11.13
N ARG A 186 -10.59 18.66 11.04
CA ARG A 186 -11.80 19.33 11.53
C ARG A 186 -11.71 19.62 13.03
N ARG A 187 -11.26 18.67 13.85
CA ARG A 187 -11.08 18.85 15.30
C ARG A 187 -10.02 19.89 15.60
N THR A 188 -8.89 19.87 14.90
CA THR A 188 -7.83 20.87 15.05
C THR A 188 -8.28 22.27 14.65
N LEU A 189 -9.04 22.41 13.55
CA LEU A 189 -9.62 23.69 13.14
C LEU A 189 -10.65 24.23 14.13
N ALA A 190 -11.34 23.35 14.85
CA ALA A 190 -12.24 23.72 15.97
C ALA A 190 -11.48 24.10 17.26
N GLY A 191 -10.14 24.10 17.24
CA GLY A 191 -9.31 24.41 18.40
C GLY A 191 -9.11 23.25 19.38
N GLU A 192 -9.51 22.02 19.00
CA GLU A 192 -9.27 20.85 19.83
C GLU A 192 -7.81 20.40 19.73
N THR A 193 -7.23 19.99 20.86
CA THR A 193 -5.95 19.30 20.88
C THR A 193 -6.18 17.80 20.83
N LEU A 194 -5.67 17.14 19.77
CA LEU A 194 -5.71 15.69 19.69
C LEU A 194 -4.76 15.06 20.72
N VAL A 195 -5.28 14.10 21.49
CA VAL A 195 -4.47 13.37 22.48
C VAL A 195 -3.56 12.38 21.76
N ALA A 196 -2.27 12.59 21.89
CA ALA A 196 -1.25 11.72 21.33
C ALA A 196 -0.99 10.51 22.26
N THR A 197 -1.40 9.32 21.83
CA THR A 197 -1.24 8.08 22.59
C THR A 197 0.04 7.36 22.16
N PRO A 198 1.02 7.16 23.04
CA PRO A 198 2.22 6.40 22.73
C PRO A 198 1.88 5.00 22.22
N GLN A 199 2.65 4.52 21.25
CA GLN A 199 2.51 3.14 20.79
C GLN A 199 2.99 2.18 21.90
N PRO A 200 2.32 1.02 22.09
CA PRO A 200 2.80 0.00 23.02
C PRO A 200 4.17 -0.53 22.57
N ALA A 201 4.97 -0.95 23.53
CA ALA A 201 6.30 -1.55 23.28
C ALA A 201 6.17 -2.96 22.66
N ASP A 202 5.12 -3.67 23.05
CA ASP A 202 4.85 -5.02 22.56
C ASP A 202 4.12 -5.01 21.19
N GLY A 203 4.31 -6.07 20.40
CA GLY A 203 3.64 -6.24 19.11
C GLY A 203 4.26 -5.45 17.96
N VAL A 204 5.43 -4.87 18.15
CA VAL A 204 6.17 -4.17 17.08
C VAL A 204 6.58 -5.16 16.00
N THR A 205 6.16 -4.90 14.77
CA THR A 205 6.61 -5.62 13.58
C THR A 205 6.93 -4.65 12.45
N TYR A 206 7.72 -5.12 11.47
CA TYR A 206 8.17 -4.27 10.37
C TYR A 206 7.67 -4.78 9.02
N ALA A 207 7.21 -3.86 8.21
CA ALA A 207 6.72 -4.07 6.86
C ALA A 207 7.76 -3.59 5.84
N HIS A 208 8.77 -4.44 5.59
CA HIS A 208 9.78 -4.14 4.57
C HIS A 208 9.15 -3.97 3.19
N LYS A 209 9.74 -3.08 2.40
CA LYS A 209 9.35 -2.90 0.99
C LYS A 209 9.32 -4.24 0.29
N LEU A 210 8.31 -4.45 -0.57
CA LEU A 210 8.23 -5.66 -1.39
C LEU A 210 9.38 -5.71 -2.39
N ASP A 211 9.99 -6.88 -2.51
CA ASP A 211 10.93 -7.18 -3.59
C ASP A 211 10.20 -7.96 -4.70
N LYS A 212 10.55 -7.68 -5.95
CA LYS A 212 10.01 -8.39 -7.09
C LYS A 212 10.37 -9.90 -7.07
N ALA A 213 11.48 -10.25 -6.45
CA ALA A 213 11.88 -11.64 -6.26
C ALA A 213 10.91 -12.43 -5.36
N GLU A 214 10.18 -11.75 -4.46
CA GLU A 214 9.16 -12.38 -3.62
C GLU A 214 7.94 -12.86 -4.42
N ALA A 215 7.78 -12.45 -5.68
CA ALA A 215 6.66 -12.86 -6.54
C ALA A 215 6.61 -14.37 -6.79
N LYS A 216 7.75 -15.06 -6.75
CA LYS A 216 7.84 -16.48 -7.06
C LYS A 216 7.18 -17.34 -5.98
N LEU A 217 6.20 -18.17 -6.37
CA LEU A 217 5.57 -19.12 -5.47
C LEU A 217 6.50 -20.29 -5.20
N ASP A 218 6.65 -20.65 -3.91
CA ASP A 218 7.35 -21.85 -3.47
C ASP A 218 6.32 -22.91 -3.02
N PHE A 219 6.00 -23.83 -3.90
CA PHE A 219 5.00 -24.87 -3.64
C PHE A 219 5.36 -25.85 -2.51
N ARG A 220 6.54 -25.79 -1.93
CA ARG A 220 6.87 -26.53 -0.70
C ARG A 220 6.16 -25.96 0.53
N ARG A 221 5.65 -24.73 0.44
CA ARG A 221 4.88 -24.09 1.50
C ARG A 221 3.43 -24.56 1.50
N PRO A 222 2.68 -24.37 2.62
CA PRO A 222 1.25 -24.64 2.68
C PRO A 222 0.44 -23.84 1.66
N ALA A 223 -0.60 -24.43 1.08
CA ALA A 223 -1.46 -23.80 0.09
C ALA A 223 -2.09 -22.49 0.57
N ILE A 224 -2.46 -22.40 1.86
CA ILE A 224 -3.04 -21.20 2.45
C ILE A 224 -2.07 -20.01 2.46
N GLU A 225 -0.78 -20.25 2.61
CA GLU A 225 0.23 -19.20 2.56
C GLU A 225 0.43 -18.68 1.12
N LEU A 226 0.38 -19.59 0.14
CA LEU A 226 0.47 -19.24 -1.27
C LEU A 226 -0.78 -18.50 -1.77
N GLU A 227 -1.96 -18.87 -1.28
CA GLU A 227 -3.20 -18.12 -1.54
C GLU A 227 -3.06 -16.67 -1.04
N ARG A 228 -2.58 -16.49 0.21
CA ARG A 228 -2.33 -15.16 0.77
C ARG A 228 -1.31 -14.37 -0.06
N GLN A 229 -0.26 -15.05 -0.54
CA GLN A 229 0.76 -14.43 -1.39
C GLN A 229 0.18 -13.97 -2.73
N VAL A 230 -0.64 -14.80 -3.39
CA VAL A 230 -1.33 -14.41 -4.64
C VAL A 230 -2.21 -13.18 -4.40
N ARG A 231 -3.01 -13.17 -3.35
CA ARG A 231 -3.89 -12.03 -3.01
C ARG A 231 -3.11 -10.77 -2.64
N ALA A 232 -2.10 -10.90 -1.78
CA ALA A 232 -1.28 -9.77 -1.34
C ALA A 232 -0.57 -9.07 -2.51
N PHE A 233 -0.20 -9.82 -3.53
CA PHE A 233 0.59 -9.33 -4.65
C PHE A 233 -0.24 -8.89 -5.88
N ASP A 234 -1.54 -8.95 -5.82
CA ASP A 234 -2.42 -8.34 -6.81
C ASP A 234 -2.70 -6.87 -6.40
N PRO A 235 -2.35 -5.84 -7.20
CA PRO A 235 -1.88 -5.91 -8.60
C PRO A 235 -0.36 -5.91 -8.79
N TRP A 236 0.44 -5.82 -7.74
CA TRP A 236 1.90 -5.79 -7.83
C TRP A 236 2.55 -6.47 -6.61
N PRO A 237 3.63 -7.28 -6.82
CA PRO A 237 4.36 -7.55 -8.06
C PRO A 237 3.70 -8.58 -8.99
N VAL A 238 2.58 -9.15 -8.63
CA VAL A 238 1.85 -10.31 -9.16
C VAL A 238 2.65 -11.60 -8.93
N ALA A 239 2.00 -12.58 -8.30
CA ALA A 239 2.63 -13.87 -8.03
C ALA A 239 3.00 -14.58 -9.34
N GLU A 240 4.12 -15.31 -9.35
CA GLU A 240 4.66 -16.01 -10.52
C GLU A 240 4.93 -17.48 -10.16
N ALA A 241 4.63 -18.38 -11.07
CA ALA A 241 4.90 -19.80 -10.93
C ALA A 241 5.23 -20.46 -12.27
N GLU A 242 5.99 -21.55 -12.22
CA GLU A 242 6.13 -22.46 -13.34
C GLU A 242 5.11 -23.58 -13.19
N ILE A 243 4.19 -23.72 -14.16
CA ILE A 243 3.15 -24.74 -14.17
C ILE A 243 3.32 -25.57 -15.44
N ALA A 244 3.62 -26.84 -15.28
CA ALA A 244 3.84 -27.78 -16.38
C ALA A 244 4.80 -27.22 -17.44
N GLY A 245 5.94 -26.69 -17.01
CA GLY A 245 6.99 -26.15 -17.85
C GLY A 245 6.73 -24.77 -18.46
N GLU A 246 5.62 -24.10 -18.09
CA GLU A 246 5.31 -22.76 -18.56
C GLU A 246 5.33 -21.75 -17.40
N SER A 247 6.07 -20.64 -17.57
CA SER A 247 6.09 -19.54 -16.61
C SER A 247 4.83 -18.68 -16.75
N LEU A 248 4.06 -18.58 -15.66
CA LEU A 248 2.79 -17.87 -15.59
C LEU A 248 2.77 -16.87 -14.45
N ARG A 249 2.10 -15.74 -14.66
CA ARG A 249 1.62 -14.90 -13.57
C ARG A 249 0.31 -15.45 -13.05
N ILE A 250 0.20 -15.54 -11.74
CA ILE A 250 -0.97 -16.07 -11.03
C ILE A 250 -1.73 -14.90 -10.41
N TRP A 251 -2.91 -14.63 -10.95
CA TRP A 251 -3.74 -13.50 -10.54
C TRP A 251 -4.81 -13.85 -9.52
N ALA A 252 -5.28 -15.10 -9.54
CA ALA A 252 -6.24 -15.57 -8.57
C ALA A 252 -6.03 -17.06 -8.29
N ALA A 253 -6.08 -17.41 -7.02
CA ALA A 253 -6.00 -18.77 -6.55
C ALA A 253 -6.71 -18.90 -5.20
N ARG A 254 -7.04 -20.13 -4.79
CA ARG A 254 -7.55 -20.46 -3.47
C ARG A 254 -6.91 -21.74 -2.96
N ALA A 255 -6.67 -21.78 -1.67
CA ALA A 255 -6.24 -23.01 -1.02
C ALA A 255 -7.41 -23.99 -0.94
N ILE A 256 -7.14 -25.26 -1.22
CA ILE A 256 -8.07 -26.35 -1.02
C ILE A 256 -7.43 -27.41 -0.11
N GLU A 257 -8.24 -27.94 0.79
CA GLU A 257 -7.85 -29.03 1.66
C GLU A 257 -7.97 -30.34 0.86
N VAL A 258 -6.84 -30.96 0.61
CA VAL A 258 -6.76 -32.25 -0.08
C VAL A 258 -5.50 -32.95 0.39
N ASP A 259 -5.64 -34.21 0.74
CA ASP A 259 -4.50 -35.08 1.04
C ASP A 259 -3.91 -35.64 -0.25
N HIS A 260 -2.61 -35.54 -0.43
CA HIS A 260 -1.88 -36.06 -1.59
C HIS A 260 -0.45 -36.45 -1.22
N HIS A 261 0.12 -37.36 -2.02
CA HIS A 261 1.53 -37.73 -1.92
C HIS A 261 2.36 -37.25 -3.11
N ALA A 262 1.78 -36.34 -3.93
CA ALA A 262 2.45 -35.79 -5.10
C ALA A 262 3.56 -34.82 -4.68
N ALA A 263 4.61 -34.76 -5.49
CA ALA A 263 5.68 -33.78 -5.26
C ALA A 263 5.14 -32.34 -5.39
N PRO A 264 5.63 -31.39 -4.58
CA PRO A 264 5.27 -29.97 -4.72
C PRO A 264 5.41 -29.48 -6.16
N ALA A 265 4.51 -28.61 -6.59
CA ALA A 265 4.36 -28.10 -7.97
C ALA A 265 3.79 -29.08 -9.00
N SER A 266 3.47 -30.32 -8.63
CA SER A 266 2.77 -31.24 -9.53
C SER A 266 1.33 -30.81 -9.74
N VAL A 267 0.83 -30.89 -10.97
CA VAL A 267 -0.59 -30.69 -11.28
C VAL A 267 -1.38 -31.92 -10.82
N LEU A 268 -2.26 -31.75 -9.85
CA LEU A 268 -3.15 -32.81 -9.32
C LEU A 268 -4.41 -32.97 -10.16
N ALA A 269 -4.99 -31.85 -10.57
CA ALA A 269 -6.19 -31.81 -11.39
C ALA A 269 -6.21 -30.54 -12.24
N ALA A 270 -6.85 -30.62 -13.40
CA ALA A 270 -7.09 -29.47 -14.26
C ALA A 270 -8.47 -29.57 -14.93
N GLY A 271 -9.34 -28.60 -14.71
CA GLY A 271 -10.72 -28.66 -15.18
C GLY A 271 -11.44 -27.32 -15.09
N ARG A 272 -12.78 -27.39 -15.03
CA ARG A 272 -13.63 -26.19 -15.01
C ARG A 272 -13.42 -25.31 -13.80
N GLU A 273 -13.01 -25.87 -12.68
CA GLU A 273 -12.79 -25.12 -11.43
C GLU A 273 -11.42 -24.44 -11.37
N GLY A 274 -10.47 -24.88 -12.19
CA GLY A 274 -9.11 -24.36 -12.20
C GLY A 274 -8.06 -25.43 -12.40
N ILE A 275 -6.82 -25.09 -11.98
CA ILE A 275 -5.65 -25.98 -11.99
C ILE A 275 -5.22 -26.19 -10.55
N ASP A 276 -5.33 -27.38 -10.06
CA ASP A 276 -4.94 -27.76 -8.70
C ASP A 276 -3.47 -28.18 -8.70
N VAL A 277 -2.66 -27.46 -7.94
CA VAL A 277 -1.21 -27.69 -7.85
C VAL A 277 -0.86 -28.12 -6.44
N ALA A 278 -0.14 -29.25 -6.34
CA ALA A 278 0.32 -29.81 -5.07
C ALA A 278 1.19 -28.83 -4.30
N CYS A 279 0.89 -28.64 -3.02
CA CYS A 279 1.64 -27.80 -2.08
C CYS A 279 2.28 -28.64 -0.99
N GLY A 280 3.06 -28.04 -0.08
CA GLY A 280 3.61 -28.72 1.10
C GLY A 280 2.52 -29.28 2.02
N SER A 281 1.34 -28.62 2.05
CA SER A 281 0.09 -29.18 2.59
C SER A 281 -1.08 -28.58 1.82
N GLY A 282 -2.08 -29.41 1.46
CA GLY A 282 -3.18 -29.05 0.60
C GLY A 282 -2.75 -28.77 -0.84
N ALA A 283 -3.62 -28.17 -1.63
CA ALA A 283 -3.31 -27.77 -2.99
C ALA A 283 -3.75 -26.33 -3.26
N LEU A 284 -3.05 -25.66 -4.16
CA LEU A 284 -3.41 -24.33 -4.63
C LEU A 284 -4.24 -24.46 -5.93
N ARG A 285 -5.52 -24.12 -5.85
CA ARG A 285 -6.40 -24.06 -7.02
C ARG A 285 -6.23 -22.71 -7.70
N ILE A 286 -5.55 -22.69 -8.83
CA ILE A 286 -5.32 -21.51 -9.66
C ILE A 286 -6.53 -21.28 -10.54
N THR A 287 -7.13 -20.09 -10.47
CA THR A 287 -8.36 -19.74 -11.19
C THR A 287 -8.16 -18.66 -12.26
N ALA A 288 -7.11 -17.85 -12.16
CA ALA A 288 -6.76 -16.86 -13.19
C ALA A 288 -5.25 -16.75 -13.38
N VAL A 289 -4.84 -16.74 -14.63
CA VAL A 289 -3.43 -16.73 -15.05
C VAL A 289 -3.16 -15.71 -16.14
N GLN A 290 -1.87 -15.44 -16.39
CA GLN A 290 -1.40 -14.64 -17.49
C GLN A 290 -0.08 -15.19 -18.04
N ARG A 291 -0.04 -15.48 -19.33
CA ARG A 291 1.20 -15.83 -20.06
C ARG A 291 2.06 -14.60 -20.27
N ALA A 292 3.34 -14.78 -20.48
CA ALA A 292 4.24 -13.70 -20.86
C ALA A 292 3.73 -12.96 -22.10
N GLY A 293 3.59 -11.63 -22.01
CA GLY A 293 3.06 -10.79 -23.08
C GLY A 293 1.56 -10.90 -23.34
N GLY A 294 0.86 -11.83 -22.66
CA GLY A 294 -0.58 -12.06 -22.83
C GLY A 294 -1.46 -11.18 -21.93
N LYS A 295 -2.76 -11.47 -21.92
CA LYS A 295 -3.77 -10.88 -21.03
C LYS A 295 -4.04 -11.82 -19.85
N ARG A 296 -4.55 -11.27 -18.74
CA ARG A 296 -5.16 -12.05 -17.66
C ARG A 296 -6.38 -12.79 -18.20
N ILE A 297 -6.43 -14.11 -18.01
CA ILE A 297 -7.52 -15.01 -18.45
C ILE A 297 -7.87 -15.99 -17.34
N GLY A 298 -9.07 -16.54 -17.38
CA GLY A 298 -9.47 -17.64 -16.51
C GLY A 298 -8.68 -18.92 -16.77
N ALA A 299 -8.52 -19.74 -15.76
CA ALA A 299 -7.83 -21.04 -15.89
C ALA A 299 -8.50 -21.95 -16.93
N THR A 300 -9.84 -21.91 -17.05
CA THR A 300 -10.57 -22.68 -18.06
C THR A 300 -10.18 -22.27 -19.48
N ASP A 301 -10.06 -20.97 -19.75
CA ASP A 301 -9.64 -20.45 -21.06
C ASP A 301 -8.19 -20.83 -21.36
N TYR A 302 -7.33 -20.76 -20.34
CA TYR A 302 -5.94 -21.22 -20.45
C TYR A 302 -5.88 -22.72 -20.82
N LEU A 303 -6.68 -23.56 -20.17
CA LEU A 303 -6.74 -25.00 -20.39
C LEU A 303 -7.31 -25.39 -21.77
N ASN A 304 -8.10 -24.52 -22.41
CA ASN A 304 -8.53 -24.74 -23.79
C ASN A 304 -7.34 -24.73 -24.77
N ALA A 305 -6.30 -23.96 -24.47
CA ALA A 305 -5.06 -23.91 -25.25
C ALA A 305 -4.00 -24.91 -24.75
N ARG A 306 -4.28 -25.68 -23.68
CA ARG A 306 -3.39 -26.66 -23.05
C ARG A 306 -4.16 -27.97 -22.75
N PRO A 307 -4.63 -28.68 -23.82
CA PRO A 307 -5.35 -29.94 -23.65
C PRO A 307 -4.53 -31.04 -23.01
N ASP A 308 -3.18 -30.93 -23.10
CA ASP A 308 -2.21 -31.83 -22.46
C ASP A 308 -2.29 -31.82 -20.94
N LEU A 309 -2.80 -30.77 -20.32
CA LEU A 309 -2.96 -30.65 -18.85
C LEU A 309 -4.29 -31.23 -18.36
N ARG A 310 -5.24 -31.51 -19.24
CA ARG A 310 -6.51 -32.09 -18.83
C ARG A 310 -6.34 -33.59 -18.55
N PRO A 311 -7.01 -34.15 -17.51
CA PRO A 311 -7.03 -35.59 -17.31
C PRO A 311 -7.51 -36.25 -18.60
N ARG A 312 -6.79 -37.28 -19.05
CA ARG A 312 -7.31 -38.13 -20.13
C ARG A 312 -8.56 -38.85 -19.61
N PRO A 313 -9.64 -38.95 -20.41
CA PRO A 313 -10.84 -39.60 -20.02
C PRO A 313 -10.63 -41.08 -19.66
#